data_c6e0826eb3a28ccd6c635f516d86798b
#
_entry.id   c6e0826eb3a28ccd6c635f516d86798b
#
_cell.length_a   1.000
_cell.length_b   1.000
_cell.length_c   1.000
_cell.angle_alpha   90.00
_cell.angle_beta   90.00
_cell.angle_gamma   90.00
#
_symmetry.space_group_name_H-M   'P 1'
#
loop_
_entity.id
_entity.type
_entity.pdbx_description
1 polymer ?
#
loop_
_entity_poly.entity_id
_entity_poly.type
_entity_poly.pdbx_seq_one_letter_code
_entity_poly.pdbx_strand_id
1 'polypeptide(L)'
;MEALLIIDMQVGSFQTPRFEAEKVIENINCLSIFLRKKNIPIIFIQHDGTKENFLVYGTDEWNILPSLIQETNDYRIEKEANDCFYKTEIETLLKKLGVQKLYICGCATDFCVNATVHGALVRDYTITIIKDGHTTADRPHATAVQLIDFHNWVWENLTPTQSRIEVKNTHEIIQ
;
A
#
# COMPACT_ATOMS: atom_id res chain seq x y z
N MET A 1 12.71 2.63 13.39
CA MET A 1 12.59 1.44 12.51
C MET A 1 11.75 1.79 11.30
N GLU A 2 11.78 0.99 10.23
CA GLU A 2 11.00 1.14 9.00
C GLU A 2 9.99 -0.02 8.87
N ALA A 3 8.95 0.12 8.05
CA ALA A 3 8.03 -0.95 7.68
C ALA A 3 7.51 -0.77 6.24
N LEU A 4 7.13 -1.86 5.57
CA LEU A 4 6.44 -1.83 4.27
C LEU A 4 4.95 -2.11 4.48
N LEU A 5 4.09 -1.20 4.02
CA LEU A 5 2.65 -1.41 3.91
C LEU A 5 2.30 -1.80 2.48
N ILE A 6 1.70 -2.98 2.30
CA ILE A 6 1.17 -3.47 1.02
C ILE A 6 -0.35 -3.40 1.11
N ILE A 7 -0.95 -2.43 0.40
CA ILE A 7 -2.35 -2.03 0.55
C ILE A 7 -3.24 -2.79 -0.43
N ASP A 8 -4.24 -3.52 0.06
CA ASP A 8 -5.40 -4.08 -0.65
C ASP A 8 -5.06 -4.82 -1.96
N MET A 9 -3.93 -5.51 -1.98
CA MET A 9 -3.52 -6.36 -3.09
C MET A 9 -4.24 -7.72 -3.00
N GLN A 10 -5.58 -7.67 -3.16
CA GLN A 10 -6.51 -8.78 -2.98
C GLN A 10 -7.08 -9.25 -4.32
N VAL A 11 -7.47 -10.52 -4.41
CA VAL A 11 -7.97 -11.16 -5.64
C VAL A 11 -9.13 -10.37 -6.26
N GLY A 12 -10.14 -9.99 -5.47
CA GLY A 12 -11.28 -9.25 -5.97
C GLY A 12 -10.93 -7.86 -6.50
N SER A 13 -9.90 -7.21 -5.93
CA SER A 13 -9.43 -5.91 -6.42
C SER A 13 -8.88 -5.98 -7.84
N PHE A 14 -8.46 -7.14 -8.31
CA PHE A 14 -7.86 -7.39 -9.63
C PHE A 14 -8.79 -8.09 -10.62
N GLN A 15 -10.04 -8.33 -10.28
CA GLN A 15 -11.07 -8.75 -11.23
C GLN A 15 -11.34 -7.67 -12.29
N THR A 16 -11.21 -6.40 -11.93
CA THR A 16 -11.13 -5.29 -12.89
C THR A 16 -9.66 -5.09 -13.28
N PRO A 17 -9.32 -4.99 -14.56
CA PRO A 17 -7.94 -4.78 -15.01
C PRO A 17 -7.30 -3.57 -14.30
N ARG A 18 -6.10 -3.77 -13.77
CA ARG A 18 -5.26 -2.74 -13.18
C ARG A 18 -4.10 -2.42 -14.11
N PHE A 19 -3.70 -1.15 -14.16
CA PHE A 19 -2.59 -0.73 -15.01
C PHE A 19 -1.29 -1.41 -14.58
N GLU A 20 -0.60 -2.03 -15.52
CA GLU A 20 0.68 -2.76 -15.31
C GLU A 20 0.68 -3.70 -14.09
N ALA A 21 -0.44 -4.38 -13.82
CA ALA A 21 -0.64 -5.20 -12.62
C ALA A 21 0.50 -6.19 -12.36
N GLU A 22 0.96 -6.91 -13.38
CA GLU A 22 2.04 -7.90 -13.26
C GLU A 22 3.35 -7.23 -12.85
N LYS A 23 3.69 -6.08 -13.47
CA LYS A 23 4.89 -5.33 -13.17
C LYS A 23 4.90 -4.76 -11.75
N VAL A 24 3.76 -4.23 -11.31
CA VAL A 24 3.57 -3.75 -9.93
C VAL A 24 3.76 -4.89 -8.92
N ILE A 25 3.21 -6.07 -9.19
CA ILE A 25 3.37 -7.26 -8.34
C ILE A 25 4.85 -7.68 -8.29
N GLU A 26 5.55 -7.72 -9.43
CA GLU A 26 6.99 -8.00 -9.48
C GLU A 26 7.80 -7.02 -8.63
N ASN A 27 7.54 -5.72 -8.76
CA ASN A 27 8.21 -4.67 -8.00
C ASN A 27 7.96 -4.82 -6.50
N ILE A 28 6.72 -5.06 -6.08
CA ILE A 28 6.37 -5.30 -4.67
C ILE A 28 7.11 -6.55 -4.14
N ASN A 29 7.17 -7.62 -4.91
CA ASN A 29 7.89 -8.83 -4.54
C ASN A 29 9.39 -8.57 -4.38
N CYS A 30 10.03 -7.90 -5.34
CA CYS A 30 11.44 -7.52 -5.26
C CYS A 30 11.72 -6.69 -4.01
N LEU A 31 10.90 -5.68 -3.77
CA LEU A 31 11.04 -4.80 -2.61
C LEU A 31 10.85 -5.56 -1.29
N SER A 32 9.78 -6.36 -1.17
CA SER A 32 9.49 -7.10 0.07
C SER A 32 10.58 -8.12 0.40
N ILE A 33 11.12 -8.84 -0.58
CA ILE A 33 12.27 -9.75 -0.41
C ILE A 33 13.49 -8.97 0.13
N PHE A 34 13.78 -7.82 -0.48
CA PHE A 34 14.93 -7.01 -0.08
C PHE A 34 14.77 -6.46 1.35
N LEU A 35 13.60 -5.96 1.69
CA LEU A 35 13.32 -5.41 3.01
C LEU A 35 13.29 -6.49 4.11
N ARG A 36 12.77 -7.69 3.83
CA ARG A 36 12.87 -8.85 4.76
C ARG A 36 14.32 -9.21 5.10
N LYS A 37 15.22 -9.21 4.10
CA LYS A 37 16.66 -9.45 4.35
C LYS A 37 17.29 -8.41 5.29
N LYS A 38 16.68 -7.22 5.38
CA LYS A 38 17.09 -6.16 6.33
C LYS A 38 16.30 -6.19 7.65
N ASN A 39 15.52 -7.23 7.88
CA ASN A 39 14.62 -7.36 9.05
C ASN A 39 13.60 -6.22 9.16
N ILE A 40 13.19 -5.65 8.04
CA ILE A 40 12.12 -4.64 7.97
C ILE A 40 10.80 -5.38 7.85
N PRO A 41 9.85 -5.16 8.75
CA PRO A 41 8.56 -5.85 8.75
C PRO A 41 7.74 -5.51 7.50
N ILE A 42 7.08 -6.53 6.96
CA ILE A 42 6.11 -6.43 5.89
C ILE A 42 4.72 -6.54 6.51
N ILE A 43 3.83 -5.62 6.16
CA ILE A 43 2.48 -5.54 6.68
C ILE A 43 1.51 -5.52 5.50
N PHE A 44 0.77 -6.60 5.34
CA PHE A 44 -0.34 -6.66 4.38
C PHE A 44 -1.58 -6.02 4.99
N ILE A 45 -2.14 -5.06 4.27
CA ILE A 45 -3.41 -4.45 4.62
C ILE A 45 -4.48 -5.09 3.73
N GLN A 46 -5.57 -5.58 4.34
CA GLN A 46 -6.68 -6.20 3.63
C GLN A 46 -7.98 -5.42 3.92
N HIS A 47 -8.66 -5.04 2.87
CA HIS A 47 -9.98 -4.42 2.98
C HIS A 47 -11.04 -5.49 3.23
N ASP A 48 -11.83 -5.33 4.28
CA ASP A 48 -13.08 -6.04 4.50
C ASP A 48 -14.23 -5.17 3.97
N GLY A 49 -14.69 -5.48 2.79
CA GLY A 49 -15.80 -4.80 2.13
C GLY A 49 -17.11 -5.59 2.23
N THR A 50 -17.29 -6.38 3.28
CA THR A 50 -18.52 -7.16 3.52
C THR A 50 -19.76 -6.29 3.48
N LYS A 51 -19.69 -5.06 3.99
CA LYS A 51 -20.80 -4.09 3.98
C LYS A 51 -21.16 -3.60 2.59
N GLU A 52 -20.18 -3.53 1.69
CA GLU A 52 -20.34 -3.11 0.29
C GLU A 52 -20.59 -4.29 -0.64
N ASN A 53 -20.63 -5.53 -0.12
CA ASN A 53 -20.72 -6.78 -0.88
C ASN A 53 -19.59 -6.90 -1.94
N PHE A 54 -18.38 -6.47 -1.55
CA PHE A 54 -17.16 -6.52 -2.35
C PHE A 54 -15.99 -6.82 -1.44
N LEU A 55 -15.08 -7.72 -1.80
CA LEU A 55 -14.01 -8.23 -0.91
C LEU A 55 -14.57 -8.76 0.41
N VAL A 56 -15.63 -9.55 0.32
CA VAL A 56 -16.33 -10.10 1.49
C VAL A 56 -15.38 -10.97 2.31
N TYR A 57 -15.26 -10.68 3.59
CA TYR A 57 -14.36 -11.37 4.50
C TYR A 57 -14.45 -12.90 4.38
N GLY A 58 -13.29 -13.54 4.29
CA GLY A 58 -13.17 -15.01 4.23
C GLY A 58 -13.53 -15.65 2.89
N THR A 59 -13.87 -14.87 1.86
CA THR A 59 -14.08 -15.37 0.48
C THR A 59 -12.77 -15.40 -0.30
N ASP A 60 -12.77 -16.08 -1.46
CA ASP A 60 -11.61 -16.09 -2.35
C ASP A 60 -11.22 -14.69 -2.83
N GLU A 61 -12.19 -13.82 -3.04
CA GLU A 61 -11.97 -12.42 -3.45
C GLU A 61 -11.22 -11.60 -2.38
N TRP A 62 -11.45 -11.90 -1.12
CA TRP A 62 -10.81 -11.24 0.01
C TRP A 62 -9.33 -11.64 0.15
N ASN A 63 -8.94 -12.82 -0.32
CA ASN A 63 -7.57 -13.31 -0.17
C ASN A 63 -6.55 -12.38 -0.86
N ILE A 64 -5.37 -12.30 -0.27
CA ILE A 64 -4.22 -11.65 -0.91
C ILE A 64 -3.89 -12.39 -2.21
N LEU A 65 -3.50 -11.64 -3.26
CA LEU A 65 -3.10 -12.21 -4.54
C LEU A 65 -2.06 -13.33 -4.35
N PRO A 66 -2.30 -14.53 -4.91
CA PRO A 66 -1.35 -15.66 -4.80
C PRO A 66 0.01 -15.38 -5.43
N SER A 67 0.08 -14.42 -6.36
CA SER A 67 1.33 -13.98 -7.01
C SER A 67 2.22 -13.11 -6.12
N LEU A 68 1.71 -12.64 -4.97
CA LEU A 68 2.53 -11.94 -3.98
C LEU A 68 3.22 -12.93 -3.04
N ILE A 69 4.49 -12.67 -2.79
CA ILE A 69 5.28 -13.48 -1.85
C ILE A 69 4.92 -13.09 -0.43
N GLN A 70 4.32 -14.03 0.28
CA GLN A 70 3.92 -13.93 1.68
C GLN A 70 4.77 -14.88 2.52
N GLU A 71 5.22 -14.42 3.68
CA GLU A 71 5.97 -15.24 4.64
C GLU A 71 5.24 -15.33 5.99
N THR A 72 5.55 -16.35 6.77
CA THR A 72 4.86 -16.62 8.05
C THR A 72 5.00 -15.49 9.06
N ASN A 73 6.09 -14.72 8.97
CA ASN A 73 6.38 -13.62 9.87
C ASN A 73 5.81 -12.27 9.40
N ASP A 74 5.14 -12.23 8.25
CA ASP A 74 4.48 -11.01 7.79
C ASP A 74 3.24 -10.72 8.64
N TYR A 75 3.03 -9.43 8.90
CA TYR A 75 1.85 -8.98 9.63
C TYR A 75 0.65 -8.81 8.68
N ARG A 76 -0.54 -8.91 9.22
CA ARG A 76 -1.80 -8.64 8.52
C ARG A 76 -2.67 -7.73 9.36
N ILE A 77 -3.25 -6.74 8.71
CA ILE A 77 -4.18 -5.78 9.32
C ILE A 77 -5.42 -5.70 8.43
N GLU A 78 -6.57 -5.88 9.01
CA GLU A 78 -7.86 -5.73 8.36
C GLU A 78 -8.39 -4.31 8.56
N LYS A 79 -9.08 -3.77 7.56
CA LYS A 79 -9.71 -2.45 7.60
C LYS A 79 -11.04 -2.44 6.87
N GLU A 80 -11.95 -1.59 7.30
CA GLU A 80 -13.26 -1.36 6.65
C GLU A 80 -13.36 0.03 5.98
N ALA A 81 -12.29 0.83 6.01
CA ALA A 81 -12.23 2.16 5.41
C ALA A 81 -11.07 2.27 4.43
N ASN A 82 -11.03 3.33 3.63
CA ASN A 82 -9.90 3.56 2.71
C ASN A 82 -8.58 3.77 3.46
N ASP A 83 -8.59 4.58 4.52
CA ASP A 83 -7.42 4.81 5.37
C ASP A 83 -7.19 3.61 6.29
N CYS A 84 -6.00 3.00 6.22
CA CYS A 84 -5.65 1.85 7.06
C CYS A 84 -5.48 2.19 8.54
N PHE A 85 -5.38 3.46 8.90
CA PHE A 85 -5.30 3.89 10.30
C PHE A 85 -6.68 4.06 10.96
N TYR A 86 -7.77 4.10 10.17
CA TYR A 86 -9.09 4.34 10.70
C TYR A 86 -9.64 3.09 11.40
N LYS A 87 -9.72 3.13 12.74
CA LYS A 87 -10.27 2.06 13.61
C LYS A 87 -9.62 0.69 13.38
N THR A 88 -8.30 0.66 13.19
CA THR A 88 -7.52 -0.57 13.05
C THR A 88 -6.41 -0.63 14.11
N GLU A 89 -5.77 -1.78 14.22
CA GLU A 89 -4.63 -2.00 15.11
C GLU A 89 -3.27 -1.57 14.51
N ILE A 90 -3.25 -1.00 13.30
CA ILE A 90 -1.99 -0.66 12.61
C ILE A 90 -1.11 0.27 13.43
N GLU A 91 -1.69 1.32 14.02
CA GLU A 91 -0.92 2.31 14.78
C GLU A 91 -0.31 1.69 16.05
N THR A 92 -1.06 0.81 16.72
CA THR A 92 -0.60 0.04 17.89
C THR A 92 0.57 -0.87 17.49
N LEU A 93 0.44 -1.58 16.36
CA LEU A 93 1.50 -2.43 15.82
C LEU A 93 2.75 -1.63 15.48
N LEU A 94 2.62 -0.53 14.73
CA LEU A 94 3.75 0.31 14.33
C LEU A 94 4.50 0.90 15.54
N LYS A 95 3.76 1.36 16.56
CA LYS A 95 4.35 1.83 17.83
C LYS A 95 5.09 0.71 18.56
N LYS A 96 4.50 -0.48 18.66
CA LYS A 96 5.15 -1.66 19.29
C LYS A 96 6.44 -2.03 18.59
N LEU A 97 6.49 -1.90 17.26
CA LEU A 97 7.67 -2.18 16.45
C LEU A 97 8.66 -1.01 16.41
N GLY A 98 8.35 0.15 16.99
CA GLY A 98 9.19 1.34 16.95
C GLY A 98 9.35 1.94 15.55
N VAL A 99 8.35 1.78 14.68
CA VAL A 99 8.37 2.26 13.29
C VAL A 99 8.18 3.77 13.24
N GLN A 100 9.02 4.45 12.47
CA GLN A 100 8.98 5.90 12.22
C GLN A 100 8.94 6.22 10.72
N LYS A 101 9.27 5.24 9.85
CA LYS A 101 9.25 5.39 8.40
C LYS A 101 8.44 4.27 7.76
N LEU A 102 7.60 4.65 6.80
CA LEU A 102 6.75 3.75 6.04
C LEU A 102 7.14 3.77 4.56
N TYR A 103 7.31 2.59 3.99
CA TYR A 103 7.20 2.37 2.56
C TYR A 103 5.74 2.03 2.26
N ILE A 104 5.14 2.65 1.26
CA ILE A 104 3.72 2.45 0.92
C ILE A 104 3.60 2.05 -0.55
N CYS A 105 2.91 0.95 -0.81
CA CYS A 105 2.59 0.42 -2.14
C CYS A 105 1.21 -0.25 -2.14
N GLY A 106 0.71 -0.65 -3.31
CA GLY A 106 -0.51 -1.44 -3.45
C GLY A 106 -1.61 -0.84 -4.32
N CYS A 107 -2.88 -1.08 -3.98
CA CYS A 107 -4.08 -0.73 -4.74
C CYS A 107 -5.18 -0.12 -3.82
N ALA A 108 -5.99 0.81 -4.27
CA ALA A 108 -5.85 1.53 -5.52
C ALA A 108 -5.22 2.90 -5.22
N THR A 109 -4.41 3.37 -6.16
CA THR A 109 -3.70 4.66 -6.10
C THR A 109 -4.58 5.80 -5.60
N ASP A 110 -5.74 5.97 -6.22
CA ASP A 110 -6.69 7.08 -6.01
C ASP A 110 -7.64 6.88 -4.80
N PHE A 111 -7.61 5.70 -4.16
CA PHE A 111 -8.43 5.37 -2.99
C PHE A 111 -7.57 5.02 -1.77
N CYS A 112 -7.38 3.74 -1.50
CA CYS A 112 -6.80 3.27 -0.25
C CYS A 112 -5.33 3.64 -0.09
N VAL A 113 -4.56 3.67 -1.19
CA VAL A 113 -3.16 4.13 -1.15
C VAL A 113 -3.13 5.61 -0.78
N ASN A 114 -3.86 6.46 -1.51
CA ASN A 114 -3.90 7.90 -1.23
C ASN A 114 -4.41 8.21 0.19
N ALA A 115 -5.50 7.57 0.62
CA ALA A 115 -6.04 7.75 1.96
C ALA A 115 -5.02 7.37 3.06
N THR A 116 -4.32 6.25 2.87
CA THR A 116 -3.28 5.78 3.80
C THR A 116 -2.07 6.72 3.84
N VAL A 117 -1.66 7.27 2.69
CA VAL A 117 -0.58 8.28 2.63
C VAL A 117 -0.94 9.49 3.49
N HIS A 118 -2.15 10.03 3.34
CA HIS A 118 -2.61 11.15 4.16
C HIS A 118 -2.78 10.76 5.64
N GLY A 119 -3.28 9.57 5.92
CA GLY A 119 -3.39 9.02 7.27
C GLY A 119 -2.03 8.90 7.98
N ALA A 120 -1.00 8.45 7.26
CA ALA A 120 0.37 8.36 7.75
C ALA A 120 0.99 9.76 7.94
N LEU A 121 0.74 10.69 7.00
CA LEU A 121 1.29 12.03 7.03
C LEU A 121 0.85 12.81 8.27
N VAL A 122 -0.45 12.79 8.61
CA VAL A 122 -0.99 13.50 9.80
C VAL A 122 -0.59 12.85 11.12
N ARG A 123 0.07 11.71 11.10
CA ARG A 123 0.66 11.00 12.24
C ARG A 123 2.18 11.14 12.31
N ASP A 124 2.73 12.03 11.50
CA ASP A 124 4.16 12.35 11.44
C ASP A 124 5.09 11.17 11.08
N TYR A 125 4.59 10.16 10.34
CA TYR A 125 5.47 9.14 9.75
C TYR A 125 6.27 9.75 8.60
N THR A 126 7.57 9.44 8.53
CA THR A 126 8.34 9.60 7.29
C THR A 126 7.81 8.60 6.26
N ILE A 127 7.54 9.06 5.04
CA ILE A 127 6.87 8.24 4.03
C ILE A 127 7.74 8.16 2.77
N THR A 128 7.93 6.95 2.27
CA THR A 128 8.42 6.69 0.92
C THR A 128 7.34 5.94 0.15
N ILE A 129 6.74 6.60 -0.83
CA ILE A 129 5.78 5.97 -1.74
C ILE A 129 6.55 5.28 -2.85
N ILE A 130 6.18 4.04 -3.16
CA ILE A 130 6.82 3.25 -4.20
C ILE A 130 6.17 3.60 -5.54
N LYS A 131 6.84 4.45 -6.31
CA LYS A 131 6.33 5.06 -7.56
C LYS A 131 5.82 4.03 -8.57
N ASP A 132 6.52 2.93 -8.71
CA ASP A 132 6.23 1.80 -9.59
C ASP A 132 5.66 0.58 -8.84
N GLY A 133 5.21 0.78 -7.60
CA GLY A 133 4.65 -0.23 -6.71
C GLY A 133 3.18 -0.03 -6.38
N HIS A 134 2.49 0.90 -7.03
CA HIS A 134 1.04 1.08 -6.85
C HIS A 134 0.31 1.13 -8.18
N THR A 135 -0.98 0.79 -8.15
CA THR A 135 -1.80 0.73 -9.37
C THR A 135 -3.26 1.10 -9.11
N THR A 136 -3.98 1.35 -10.18
CA THR A 136 -5.43 1.55 -10.20
C THR A 136 -6.03 1.12 -11.54
N ALA A 137 -7.33 1.29 -11.72
CA ALA A 137 -8.06 1.09 -12.97
C ALA A 137 -8.45 2.44 -13.59
N ASP A 138 -8.88 2.41 -14.85
CA ASP A 138 -9.53 3.55 -15.48
C ASP A 138 -10.79 3.95 -14.70
N ARG A 139 -11.05 5.25 -14.66
CA ARG A 139 -12.22 5.85 -14.06
C ARG A 139 -13.02 6.62 -15.12
N PRO A 140 -14.28 6.98 -14.87
CA PRO A 140 -15.11 7.70 -15.85
C PRO A 140 -14.50 8.99 -16.41
N HIS A 141 -13.59 9.61 -15.65
CA HIS A 141 -13.05 10.93 -15.97
C HIS A 141 -11.53 10.97 -16.11
N ALA A 142 -10.83 9.84 -15.88
CA ALA A 142 -9.37 9.76 -15.98
C ALA A 142 -8.91 8.32 -16.22
N THR A 143 -7.90 8.14 -17.03
CA THR A 143 -7.24 6.83 -17.19
C THR A 143 -6.41 6.48 -15.97
N ALA A 144 -6.11 5.20 -15.78
CA ALA A 144 -5.23 4.72 -14.70
C ALA A 144 -3.86 5.40 -14.74
N VAL A 145 -3.28 5.57 -15.92
CA VAL A 145 -1.99 6.27 -16.11
C VAL A 145 -2.08 7.71 -15.61
N GLN A 146 -3.11 8.44 -16.02
CA GLN A 146 -3.30 9.82 -15.55
C GLN A 146 -3.45 9.92 -14.04
N LEU A 147 -4.17 8.99 -13.42
CA LEU A 147 -4.35 8.94 -11.96
C LEU A 147 -3.04 8.63 -11.25
N ILE A 148 -2.27 7.67 -11.74
CA ILE A 148 -0.97 7.30 -11.17
C ILE A 148 0.01 8.48 -11.26
N ASP A 149 0.15 9.09 -12.45
CA ASP A 149 1.05 10.22 -12.66
C ASP A 149 0.65 11.44 -11.82
N PHE A 150 -0.67 11.73 -11.78
CA PHE A 150 -1.21 12.81 -10.97
C PHE A 150 -0.92 12.62 -9.48
N HIS A 151 -1.17 11.44 -8.93
CA HIS A 151 -0.93 11.19 -7.51
C HIS A 151 0.56 11.18 -7.16
N ASN A 152 1.41 10.61 -8.01
CA ASN A 152 2.86 10.70 -7.83
C ASN A 152 3.30 12.16 -7.75
N TRP A 153 2.82 13.00 -8.68
CA TRP A 153 3.11 14.43 -8.66
C TRP A 153 2.57 15.12 -7.41
N VAL A 154 1.32 14.82 -6.98
CA VAL A 154 0.74 15.38 -5.76
C VAL A 154 1.59 15.03 -4.55
N TRP A 155 1.95 13.77 -4.37
CA TRP A 155 2.70 13.31 -3.21
C TRP A 155 4.13 13.88 -3.18
N GLU A 156 4.78 14.06 -4.33
CA GLU A 156 6.08 14.73 -4.43
C GLU A 156 6.02 16.22 -4.00
N ASN A 157 4.84 16.83 -4.10
CA ASN A 157 4.63 18.26 -3.83
C ASN A 157 3.80 18.53 -2.57
N LEU A 158 3.40 17.50 -1.83
CA LEU A 158 2.71 17.70 -0.54
C LEU A 158 3.61 18.43 0.45
N THR A 159 3.03 19.38 1.16
CA THR A 159 3.68 19.97 2.34
C THR A 159 3.62 18.95 3.48
N PRO A 160 4.76 18.41 3.94
CA PRO A 160 4.76 17.49 5.06
C PRO A 160 4.45 18.24 6.37
N THR A 161 4.03 17.51 7.39
CA THR A 161 3.82 18.04 8.74
C THR A 161 5.18 18.25 9.44
N GLN A 162 5.67 17.27 10.19
CA GLN A 162 7.01 17.30 10.80
C GLN A 162 7.98 16.33 10.12
N SER A 163 7.47 15.42 9.31
CA SER A 163 8.20 14.34 8.68
C SER A 163 8.41 14.59 7.17
N ARG A 164 9.21 13.71 6.56
CA ARG A 164 9.52 13.78 5.13
C ARG A 164 8.60 12.86 4.33
N ILE A 165 8.24 13.29 3.12
CA ILE A 165 7.58 12.46 2.11
C ILE A 165 8.45 12.41 0.86
N GLU A 166 8.60 11.22 0.28
CA GLU A 166 9.38 10.94 -0.91
C GLU A 166 8.61 9.98 -1.82
N VAL A 167 8.80 10.11 -3.14
CA VAL A 167 8.30 9.17 -4.15
C VAL A 167 9.49 8.59 -4.87
N LYS A 168 9.67 7.25 -4.82
CA LYS A 168 10.84 6.56 -5.37
C LYS A 168 10.44 5.29 -6.10
N ASN A 169 11.15 4.99 -7.18
CA ASN A 169 11.02 3.69 -7.82
C ASN A 169 11.65 2.58 -6.96
N THR A 170 11.17 1.36 -7.15
CA THR A 170 11.69 0.18 -6.45
C THR A 170 13.21 0.05 -6.57
N HIS A 171 13.77 0.25 -7.77
CA HIS A 171 15.20 0.12 -8.00
C HIS A 171 16.07 1.12 -7.22
N GLU A 172 15.52 2.29 -6.86
CA GLU A 172 16.24 3.30 -6.05
C GLU A 172 16.35 2.91 -4.57
N ILE A 173 15.58 1.92 -4.14
CA ILE A 173 15.54 1.44 -2.76
C ILE A 173 16.36 0.15 -2.59
N ILE A 174 16.32 -0.73 -3.61
CA ILE A 174 16.95 -2.06 -3.57
C ILE A 174 18.43 -2.08 -3.99
N GLN A 175 19.06 -0.92 -4.10
CA GLN A 175 20.50 -0.76 -4.40
C GLN A 175 21.42 -1.15 -3.24
#